data_8c0dd540121b93969404c08252b08aa2
#
_entry.id   8c0dd540121b93969404c08252b08aa2
#
_cell.length_a   1.000
_cell.length_b   1.000
_cell.length_c   1.000
_cell.angle_alpha   90.00
_cell.angle_beta   90.00
_cell.angle_gamma   90.00
#
_symmetry.space_group_name_H-M   'P 1'
#
loop_
_entity.id
_entity.type
_entity.pdbx_description
1 polymer ?
#
loop_
_entity_poly.entity_id
_entity_poly.type
_entity_poly.pdbx_seq_one_letter_code
_entity_poly.pdbx_strand_id
1 'polypeptide(L)'
;NYDAFCRMKESAYFINVGRGPIVVEEDLAKALEEGQIRAAGLDVMRIEPLPIDSPLLKIQDSSKLIITPHTAWATSEARQRCVDVVTENIKAFLRGEDKNIVRG
;
A
#
# COMPACT_ATOMS: atom_id res chain seq x y z
N ASN A 1 -1.74 6.35 -11.07
CA ASN A 1 -1.24 6.37 -12.45
C ASN A 1 -0.08 7.35 -12.59
N TYR A 2 0.63 7.33 -13.74
CA TYR A 2 1.81 8.14 -14.02
C TYR A 2 1.55 9.64 -13.89
N ASP A 3 0.44 10.15 -14.42
CA ASP A 3 0.09 11.58 -14.34
C ASP A 3 -0.04 12.08 -12.88
N ALA A 4 -0.49 11.20 -11.98
CA ALA A 4 -0.55 11.55 -10.57
C ALA A 4 0.86 11.72 -9.96
N PHE A 5 1.82 10.88 -10.36
CA PHE A 5 3.21 11.01 -9.94
C PHE A 5 3.86 12.29 -10.48
N CYS A 6 3.57 12.67 -11.74
CA CYS A 6 4.07 13.92 -12.33
C CYS A 6 3.57 15.19 -11.62
N ARG A 7 2.50 15.10 -10.85
CA ARG A 7 1.98 16.22 -10.03
C ARG A 7 2.58 16.28 -8.62
N MET A 8 3.32 15.26 -8.22
CA MET A 8 4.02 15.24 -6.95
C MET A 8 5.32 16.05 -7.03
N LYS A 9 5.87 16.38 -5.87
CA LYS A 9 7.20 16.98 -5.81
C LYS A 9 8.25 15.92 -6.14
N GLU A 10 9.31 16.27 -6.86
CA GLU A 10 10.45 15.37 -7.11
C GLU A 10 11.08 14.84 -5.80
N SER A 11 10.96 15.57 -4.70
CA SER A 11 11.41 15.16 -3.37
C SER A 11 10.41 14.26 -2.61
N ALA A 12 9.25 13.94 -3.19
CA ALA A 12 8.21 13.18 -2.51
C ALA A 12 8.57 11.70 -2.38
N TYR A 13 8.10 11.10 -1.29
CA TYR A 13 8.11 9.66 -1.07
C TYR A 13 6.69 9.12 -1.23
N PHE A 14 6.53 8.08 -2.04
CA PHE A 14 5.26 7.36 -2.16
C PHE A 14 5.26 6.12 -1.26
N ILE A 15 4.24 5.96 -0.40
CA ILE A 15 4.14 4.81 0.51
C ILE A 15 2.79 4.14 0.32
N ASN A 16 2.78 2.83 0.06
CA ASN A 16 1.57 2.02 -0.02
C ASN A 16 1.64 0.84 0.95
N VAL A 17 0.84 0.91 2.01
CA VAL A 17 0.63 -0.15 2.99
C VAL A 17 -0.84 -0.62 3.01
N GLY A 18 -1.63 -0.20 2.04
CA GLY A 18 -3.05 -0.50 1.95
C GLY A 18 -3.35 -1.71 1.08
N ARG A 19 -3.37 -1.53 -0.24
CA ARG A 19 -3.59 -2.61 -1.23
C ARG A 19 -2.80 -2.33 -2.51
N GLY A 20 -2.24 -3.37 -3.11
CA GLY A 20 -1.46 -3.27 -4.35
C GLY A 20 -2.19 -2.60 -5.51
N PRO A 21 -3.44 -2.99 -5.84
CA PRO A 21 -4.19 -2.39 -6.96
C PRO A 21 -4.49 -0.89 -6.86
N ILE A 22 -4.17 -0.22 -5.76
CA ILE A 22 -4.27 1.25 -5.65
C ILE A 22 -3.30 1.96 -6.59
N VAL A 23 -2.19 1.31 -6.94
CA VAL A 23 -1.16 1.86 -7.81
C VAL A 23 -0.98 0.99 -9.06
N VAL A 24 -0.69 1.63 -10.19
CA VAL A 24 -0.22 0.95 -11.40
C VAL A 24 1.29 0.81 -11.28
N GLU A 25 1.78 -0.42 -11.12
CA GLU A 25 3.20 -0.69 -10.82
C GLU A 25 4.13 -0.26 -11.95
N GLU A 26 3.69 -0.39 -13.19
CA GLU A 26 4.39 0.07 -14.38
C GLU A 26 4.60 1.59 -14.34
N ASP A 27 3.57 2.35 -13.97
CA ASP A 27 3.60 3.80 -13.87
C ASP A 27 4.50 4.27 -12.70
N LEU A 28 4.47 3.53 -11.59
CA LEU A 28 5.35 3.81 -10.45
C LEU A 28 6.81 3.55 -10.81
N ALA A 29 7.11 2.42 -11.45
CA ALA A 29 8.47 2.10 -11.88
C ALA A 29 9.01 3.20 -12.80
N LYS A 30 8.23 3.59 -13.81
CA LYS A 30 8.57 4.69 -14.73
C LYS A 30 8.82 6.01 -13.98
N ALA A 31 7.94 6.37 -13.04
CA ALA A 31 8.06 7.62 -12.29
C ALA A 31 9.34 7.64 -11.40
N LEU A 32 9.72 6.49 -10.85
CA LEU A 32 10.96 6.35 -10.08
C LEU A 32 12.21 6.44 -10.96
N GLU A 33 12.20 5.78 -12.13
CA GLU A 33 13.31 5.82 -13.09
C GLU A 33 13.55 7.24 -13.63
N GLU A 34 12.47 7.94 -13.98
CA GLU A 34 12.52 9.30 -14.51
C GLU A 34 12.71 10.39 -13.44
N GLY A 35 12.69 10.02 -12.16
CA GLY A 35 12.91 10.97 -11.07
C GLY A 35 11.71 11.90 -10.78
N GLN A 36 10.50 11.53 -11.21
CA GLN A 36 9.27 12.28 -10.92
C GLN A 36 8.96 12.33 -9.42
N ILE A 37 9.38 11.30 -8.70
CA ILE A 37 9.35 11.22 -7.24
C ILE A 37 10.68 10.67 -6.74
N ARG A 38 11.01 10.93 -5.48
CA ARG A 38 12.30 10.55 -4.93
C ARG A 38 12.43 9.04 -4.71
N ALA A 39 11.45 8.42 -4.08
CA ALA A 39 11.47 6.99 -3.76
C ALA A 39 10.08 6.48 -3.41
N ALA A 40 9.94 5.15 -3.32
CA ALA A 40 8.72 4.50 -2.87
C ALA A 40 8.99 3.41 -1.82
N GLY A 41 8.00 3.21 -0.93
CA GLY A 41 7.92 2.08 0.00
C GLY A 41 6.62 1.32 -0.23
N LEU A 42 6.72 0.03 -0.53
CA LEU A 42 5.57 -0.82 -0.80
C LEU A 42 5.55 -2.00 0.17
N ASP A 43 4.45 -2.14 0.92
CA ASP A 43 4.19 -3.35 1.72
C ASP A 43 3.23 -4.30 1.01
N VAL A 44 2.59 -3.82 -0.06
CA VAL A 44 1.58 -4.54 -0.84
C VAL A 44 1.83 -4.38 -2.33
N MET A 45 1.62 -5.45 -3.10
CA MET A 45 1.77 -5.50 -4.55
C MET A 45 0.47 -5.97 -5.22
N ARG A 46 0.33 -5.72 -6.51
CA ARG A 46 -0.84 -6.16 -7.28
C ARG A 46 -0.99 -7.69 -7.27
N ILE A 47 0.14 -8.39 -7.34
CA ILE A 47 0.22 -9.86 -7.24
C ILE A 47 1.22 -10.19 -6.13
N GLU A 48 0.82 -11.01 -5.18
CA GLU A 48 1.62 -11.46 -4.06
C GLU A 48 1.69 -12.99 -4.03
N PRO A 49 2.89 -13.58 -3.99
CA PRO A 49 4.21 -12.94 -3.96
C PRO A 49 4.55 -12.23 -5.27
N LEU A 50 5.47 -11.22 -5.21
CA LEU A 50 5.89 -10.44 -6.36
C LEU A 50 6.41 -11.34 -7.49
N PRO A 51 5.82 -11.28 -8.70
CA PRO A 51 6.27 -12.11 -9.81
C PRO A 51 7.63 -11.67 -10.35
N ILE A 52 8.39 -12.63 -10.91
CA ILE A 52 9.76 -12.40 -11.37
C ILE A 52 9.87 -11.42 -12.54
N ASP A 53 8.79 -11.22 -13.28
CA ASP A 53 8.68 -10.27 -14.40
C ASP A 53 8.11 -8.91 -13.99
N SER A 54 7.90 -8.68 -12.70
CA SER A 54 7.39 -7.39 -12.21
C SER A 54 8.25 -6.23 -12.69
N PRO A 55 7.62 -5.12 -13.15
CA PRO A 55 8.33 -3.90 -13.53
C PRO A 55 9.13 -3.30 -12.37
N LEU A 56 8.72 -3.53 -11.13
CA LEU A 56 9.40 -3.06 -9.92
C LEU A 56 10.79 -3.67 -9.75
N LEU A 57 11.00 -4.90 -10.23
CA LEU A 57 12.31 -5.57 -10.18
C LEU A 57 13.31 -5.04 -11.20
N LYS A 58 12.87 -4.21 -12.15
CA LYS A 58 13.76 -3.58 -13.15
C LYS A 58 14.43 -2.33 -12.62
N ILE A 59 13.97 -1.78 -11.51
CA ILE A 59 14.55 -0.58 -10.88
C ILE A 59 15.94 -0.95 -10.34
N GLN A 60 16.99 -0.39 -10.96
CA GLN A 60 18.38 -0.70 -10.63
C GLN A 60 18.89 0.02 -9.39
N ASP A 61 18.38 1.23 -9.13
CA ASP A 61 18.77 2.02 -7.96
C ASP A 61 17.96 1.57 -6.74
N SER A 62 18.57 0.71 -5.92
CA SER A 62 17.96 0.18 -4.71
C SER A 62 17.58 1.24 -3.65
N SER A 63 18.13 2.46 -3.77
CA SER A 63 17.74 3.56 -2.88
C SER A 63 16.36 4.14 -3.19
N LYS A 64 15.81 3.81 -4.37
CA LYS A 64 14.52 4.33 -4.83
C LYS A 64 13.32 3.48 -4.45
N LEU A 65 13.51 2.21 -4.08
CA LEU A 65 12.39 1.31 -3.79
C LEU A 65 12.70 0.37 -2.64
N ILE A 66 11.80 0.37 -1.65
CA ILE A 66 11.78 -0.62 -0.56
C ILE A 66 10.49 -1.43 -0.69
N ILE A 67 10.61 -2.76 -0.66
CA ILE A 67 9.47 -3.69 -0.64
C ILE A 67 9.53 -4.52 0.63
N THR A 68 8.40 -4.60 1.34
CA THR A 68 8.21 -5.49 2.50
C THR A 68 7.08 -6.49 2.21
N PRO A 69 7.10 -7.69 2.82
CA PRO A 69 6.21 -8.78 2.44
C PRO A 69 4.85 -8.73 3.16
N HIS A 70 4.10 -7.63 2.97
CA HIS A 70 2.75 -7.43 3.52
C HIS A 70 2.70 -7.59 5.05
N THR A 71 3.61 -6.91 5.74
CA THR A 71 3.80 -7.02 7.19
C THR A 71 3.52 -5.73 7.97
N ALA A 72 3.11 -4.66 7.33
CA ALA A 72 2.85 -3.37 8.00
C ALA A 72 1.74 -3.45 9.06
N TRP A 73 0.85 -4.45 8.98
CA TRP A 73 -0.20 -4.74 9.96
C TRP A 73 0.33 -5.50 11.20
N ALA A 74 1.55 -6.03 11.17
CA ALA A 74 2.01 -7.05 12.11
C ALA A 74 2.51 -6.50 13.46
N THR A 75 2.55 -5.18 13.66
CA THR A 75 2.91 -4.61 14.95
C THR A 75 1.87 -4.99 16.02
N SER A 76 2.30 -5.08 17.28
CA SER A 76 1.40 -5.42 18.40
C SER A 76 0.22 -4.45 18.49
N GLU A 77 0.47 -3.15 18.30
CA GLU A 77 -0.53 -2.09 18.37
C GLU A 77 -1.54 -2.18 17.22
N ALA A 78 -1.08 -2.46 15.99
CA ALA A 78 -1.97 -2.61 14.83
C ALA A 78 -2.87 -3.84 14.99
N ARG A 79 -2.31 -4.95 15.46
CA ARG A 79 -3.07 -6.19 15.74
C ARG A 79 -4.08 -6.00 16.85
N GLN A 80 -3.69 -5.37 17.96
CA GLN A 80 -4.61 -5.09 19.06
C GLN A 80 -5.76 -4.20 18.59
N ARG A 81 -5.47 -3.12 17.86
CA ARG A 81 -6.51 -2.25 17.29
C ARG A 81 -7.48 -2.99 16.37
N CYS A 82 -6.97 -3.92 15.55
CA CYS A 82 -7.82 -4.74 14.68
C CYS A 82 -8.79 -5.59 15.50
N VAL A 83 -8.29 -6.28 16.54
CA VAL A 83 -9.12 -7.10 17.44
C VAL A 83 -10.17 -6.26 18.15
N ASP A 84 -9.79 -5.08 18.64
CA ASP A 84 -10.71 -4.17 19.33
C ASP A 84 -11.84 -3.69 18.40
N VAL A 85 -11.51 -3.30 17.17
CA VAL A 85 -12.50 -2.89 16.15
C VAL A 85 -13.44 -4.02 15.79
N VAL A 86 -12.93 -5.24 15.58
CA VAL A 86 -13.76 -6.43 15.30
C VAL A 86 -14.70 -6.70 16.47
N THR A 87 -14.19 -6.66 17.70
CA THR A 87 -14.97 -6.88 18.91
C THR A 87 -16.10 -5.87 19.03
N GLU A 88 -15.81 -4.59 18.81
CA GLU A 88 -16.82 -3.53 18.86
C GLU A 88 -17.86 -3.64 17.73
N ASN A 89 -17.48 -4.08 16.54
CA ASN A 89 -18.41 -4.33 15.44
C ASN A 89 -19.38 -5.47 15.78
N ILE A 90 -18.88 -6.55 16.38
CA ILE A 90 -19.73 -7.68 16.83
C ILE A 90 -20.71 -7.20 17.91
N LYS A 91 -20.25 -6.44 18.90
CA LYS A 91 -21.13 -5.89 19.95
C LYS A 91 -22.20 -4.97 19.37
N ALA A 92 -21.84 -4.10 18.42
CA ALA A 92 -22.79 -3.21 17.75
C ALA A 92 -23.84 -4.01 16.97
N PHE A 93 -23.43 -5.02 16.21
CA PHE A 93 -24.33 -5.91 15.49
C PHE A 93 -25.34 -6.61 16.42
N LEU A 94 -24.88 -7.13 17.57
CA LEU A 94 -25.74 -7.77 18.55
C LEU A 94 -26.76 -6.80 19.20
N ARG A 95 -26.47 -5.50 19.20
CA ARG A 95 -27.40 -4.45 19.66
C ARG A 95 -28.29 -3.89 18.55
N GLY A 96 -28.15 -4.38 17.30
CA GLY A 96 -28.87 -3.84 16.14
C GLY A 96 -28.38 -2.47 15.68
N GLU A 97 -27.15 -2.09 16.03
CA GLU A 97 -26.53 -0.81 15.67
C GLU A 97 -25.73 -0.93 14.37
N ASP A 98 -25.89 0.04 13.48
CA ASP A 98 -25.09 0.17 12.26
C ASP A 98 -23.71 0.75 12.61
N LYS A 99 -22.67 -0.09 12.52
CA LYS A 99 -21.28 0.32 12.74
C LYS A 99 -20.36 -0.30 11.70
N ASN A 100 -19.61 0.53 10.97
CA ASN A 100 -18.64 0.11 9.94
C ASN A 100 -19.26 -0.82 8.87
N ILE A 101 -20.52 -0.62 8.50
CA ILE A 101 -21.19 -1.42 7.48
C ILE A 101 -20.74 -0.98 6.10
N VAL A 102 -20.21 -1.94 5.32
CA VAL A 102 -19.92 -1.74 3.89
C VAL A 102 -21.21 -2.02 3.14
N ARG A 103 -21.75 -1.00 2.50
CA ARG A 103 -22.89 -1.11 1.57
C ARG A 103 -22.34 -1.03 0.16
N GLY A 104 -22.51 -2.12 -0.62
CA GLY A 104 -22.11 -2.20 -2.03
C GLY A 104 -22.96 -1.31 -2.92
#